data_316ddfcdfd63429d38aecf25cfaa3b9b
#
_entry.id   316ddfcdfd63429d38aecf25cfaa3b9b
#
_cell.length_a   1.000
_cell.length_b   1.000
_cell.length_c   1.000
_cell.angle_alpha   90.00
_cell.angle_beta   90.00
_cell.angle_gamma   90.00
#
_symmetry.space_group_name_H-M   'P 1'
#
loop_
_entity.id
_entity.type
_entity.pdbx_description
1 polymer ?
#
loop_
_entity_poly.entity_id
_entity_poly.type
_entity_poly.pdbx_seq_one_letter_code
_entity_poly.pdbx_strand_id
1 'polypeptide(L)'
;TLLEALENTDERLRTRLCLSDLIGATPADLAASDSRVRSDLAIDLARWSSTWTMTGVWGTVEAALHRPGVLVRLVSMAGGERYVTDLRQVAQKAHIAACEGRLTATATAAWIREQQQLAGDDEPRRLDSDQQAVIIMTIHEAKGLGFPVVLLPDITNGWAPKQSINGPIVWHDGQRRVLDISSQGTDRSIAIESHEEDERGE
;
A
#
# COMPACT_ATOMS: atom_id res chain seq x y z
N THR A 1 19.43 0.10 3.84
CA THR A 1 20.84 0.30 3.39
C THR A 1 21.25 1.77 3.40
N LEU A 2 20.47 2.72 2.75
CA LEU A 2 20.82 4.15 2.75
C LEU A 2 20.97 4.70 4.17
N LEU A 3 19.94 4.59 5.01
CA LEU A 3 19.95 5.13 6.37
C LEU A 3 21.05 4.53 7.24
N GLU A 4 21.32 3.24 7.11
CA GLU A 4 22.44 2.59 7.82
C GLU A 4 23.82 3.12 7.38
N ALA A 5 23.96 3.43 6.09
CA ALA A 5 25.21 3.95 5.55
C ALA A 5 25.50 5.40 5.96
N LEU A 6 24.51 6.13 6.51
CA LEU A 6 24.73 7.50 7.05
C LEU A 6 25.56 7.49 8.34
N GLU A 7 25.39 6.47 9.16
CA GLU A 7 26.05 6.35 10.49
C GLU A 7 27.15 5.29 10.50
N ASN A 8 27.19 4.40 9.51
CA ASN A 8 28.11 3.28 9.48
C ASN A 8 29.04 3.36 8.26
N THR A 9 30.33 3.26 8.53
CA THR A 9 31.37 3.28 7.50
C THR A 9 31.73 1.90 6.92
N ASP A 10 30.90 0.87 7.21
CA ASP A 10 31.12 -0.49 6.72
C ASP A 10 31.13 -0.50 5.17
N GLU A 11 32.22 -0.98 4.62
CA GLU A 11 32.45 -1.07 3.18
C GLU A 11 31.42 -1.99 2.48
N ARG A 12 30.90 -2.99 3.18
CA ARG A 12 29.84 -3.86 2.65
C ARG A 12 28.54 -3.10 2.45
N LEU A 13 28.16 -2.23 3.39
CA LEU A 13 26.98 -1.38 3.27
C LEU A 13 27.13 -0.39 2.12
N ARG A 14 28.29 0.21 1.98
CA ARG A 14 28.59 1.14 0.88
C ARG A 14 28.56 0.44 -0.47
N THR A 15 29.13 -0.75 -0.56
CA THR A 15 29.09 -1.56 -1.79
C THR A 15 27.64 -1.94 -2.15
N ARG A 16 26.83 -2.37 -1.18
CA ARG A 16 25.41 -2.64 -1.39
C ARG A 16 24.63 -1.40 -1.84
N LEU A 17 24.94 -0.25 -1.29
CA LEU A 17 24.32 1.02 -1.68
C LEU A 17 24.73 1.40 -3.12
N CYS A 18 26.00 1.24 -3.50
CA CYS A 18 26.45 1.45 -4.87
C CYS A 18 25.68 0.59 -5.88
N LEU A 19 25.45 -0.69 -5.55
CA LEU A 19 24.75 -1.65 -6.41
C LEU A 19 23.21 -1.55 -6.35
N SER A 20 22.67 -0.67 -5.48
CA SER A 20 21.24 -0.45 -5.39
C SER A 20 20.71 0.41 -6.55
N ASP A 21 19.40 0.32 -6.80
CA ASP A 21 18.73 1.15 -7.81
C ASP A 21 18.89 2.64 -7.56
N LEU A 22 19.16 3.05 -6.32
CA LEU A 22 19.42 4.44 -5.96
C LEU A 22 20.71 4.98 -6.62
N ILE A 23 21.80 4.21 -6.59
CA ILE A 23 23.08 4.61 -7.19
C ILE A 23 23.21 4.01 -8.60
N GLY A 24 22.82 2.76 -8.79
CA GLY A 24 22.77 2.07 -10.09
C GLY A 24 24.13 1.74 -10.68
N ALA A 25 25.16 1.60 -9.84
CA ALA A 25 26.45 1.13 -10.30
C ALA A 25 26.44 -0.36 -10.58
N THR A 26 27.19 -0.80 -11.56
CA THR A 26 27.39 -2.21 -11.88
C THR A 26 28.60 -2.79 -11.11
N PRO A 27 28.69 -4.12 -10.96
CA PRO A 27 29.90 -4.75 -10.41
C PRO A 27 31.16 -4.39 -11.21
N ALA A 28 31.03 -4.19 -12.54
CA ALA A 28 32.14 -3.78 -13.41
C ALA A 28 32.62 -2.36 -13.07
N ASP A 29 31.68 -1.44 -12.80
CA ASP A 29 32.04 -0.07 -12.37
C ASP A 29 32.80 -0.06 -11.05
N LEU A 30 32.45 -0.97 -10.12
CA LEU A 30 33.14 -1.08 -8.83
C LEU A 30 34.53 -1.76 -8.93
N ALA A 31 34.69 -2.64 -9.92
CA ALA A 31 35.97 -3.34 -10.17
C ALA A 31 36.96 -2.50 -10.98
N ALA A 32 36.48 -1.47 -11.69
CA ALA A 32 37.36 -0.61 -12.49
C ALA A 32 38.33 0.18 -11.60
N SER A 33 39.60 0.18 -11.96
CA SER A 33 40.68 0.86 -11.20
C SER A 33 40.51 2.39 -11.16
N ASP A 34 39.81 2.98 -12.12
CA ASP A 34 39.52 4.42 -12.21
C ASP A 34 38.04 4.72 -11.83
N SER A 35 37.43 3.87 -11.03
CA SER A 35 36.05 4.06 -10.62
C SER A 35 35.90 5.21 -9.62
N ARG A 36 35.15 6.24 -10.02
CA ARG A 36 34.76 7.36 -9.14
C ARG A 36 33.52 7.07 -8.30
N VAL A 37 32.83 5.97 -8.53
CA VAL A 37 31.56 5.62 -7.87
C VAL A 37 31.66 5.68 -6.35
N ARG A 38 32.77 5.17 -5.78
CA ARG A 38 32.96 5.15 -4.33
C ARG A 38 33.26 6.54 -3.75
N SER A 39 34.04 7.36 -4.45
CA SER A 39 34.35 8.72 -4.02
C SER A 39 33.10 9.61 -4.14
N ASP A 40 32.35 9.50 -5.22
CA ASP A 40 31.09 10.23 -5.40
C ASP A 40 30.06 9.84 -4.34
N LEU A 41 29.93 8.53 -4.03
CA LEU A 41 29.07 8.07 -2.94
C LEU A 41 29.53 8.63 -1.58
N ALA A 42 30.82 8.72 -1.32
CA ALA A 42 31.31 9.29 -0.06
C ALA A 42 30.92 10.77 0.09
N ILE A 43 30.99 11.55 -1.00
CA ILE A 43 30.54 12.95 -1.03
C ILE A 43 29.01 13.02 -0.81
N ASP A 44 28.25 12.16 -1.48
CA ASP A 44 26.81 12.11 -1.33
C ASP A 44 26.40 11.72 0.09
N LEU A 45 27.05 10.71 0.70
CA LEU A 45 26.80 10.31 2.08
C LEU A 45 27.07 11.43 3.08
N ALA A 46 28.15 12.18 2.90
CA ALA A 46 28.46 13.34 3.75
C ALA A 46 27.34 14.41 3.66
N ARG A 47 26.87 14.68 2.43
CA ARG A 47 25.75 15.61 2.19
C ARG A 47 24.45 15.10 2.82
N TRP A 48 24.11 13.84 2.60
CA TRP A 48 22.90 13.24 3.13
C TRP A 48 22.90 13.12 4.66
N SER A 49 24.08 12.88 5.26
CA SER A 49 24.23 12.91 6.72
C SER A 49 23.96 14.30 7.30
N SER A 50 24.43 15.35 6.63
CA SER A 50 24.10 16.73 7.01
C SER A 50 22.61 17.02 6.85
N THR A 51 22.00 16.54 5.73
CA THR A 51 20.56 16.68 5.49
C THR A 51 19.73 15.93 6.53
N TRP A 52 20.17 14.73 6.93
CA TRP A 52 19.54 13.96 8.00
C TRP A 52 19.46 14.77 9.31
N THR A 53 20.54 15.40 9.70
CA THR A 53 20.59 16.20 10.93
C THR A 53 19.65 17.40 10.88
N MET A 54 19.42 17.98 9.69
CA MET A 54 18.59 19.18 9.52
C MET A 54 17.10 18.85 9.30
N THR A 55 16.81 17.83 8.51
CA THR A 55 15.45 17.57 7.96
C THR A 55 14.99 16.13 8.15
N GLY A 56 15.77 15.27 8.79
CA GLY A 56 15.42 13.89 9.09
C GLY A 56 15.28 13.00 7.85
N VAL A 57 14.50 11.92 7.99
CA VAL A 57 14.32 10.89 6.96
C VAL A 57 13.81 11.46 5.65
N TRP A 58 12.75 12.27 5.71
CA TRP A 58 12.11 12.81 4.52
C TRP A 58 13.07 13.60 3.65
N GLY A 59 13.72 14.59 4.23
CA GLY A 59 14.67 15.42 3.48
C GLY A 59 15.86 14.63 2.94
N THR A 60 16.32 13.62 3.68
CA THR A 60 17.42 12.75 3.23
C THR A 60 17.03 11.91 2.02
N VAL A 61 15.82 11.31 2.03
CA VAL A 61 15.33 10.51 0.91
C VAL A 61 15.09 11.40 -0.31
N GLU A 62 14.48 12.57 -0.14
CA GLU A 62 14.29 13.52 -1.25
C GLU A 62 15.64 13.99 -1.81
N ALA A 63 16.63 14.30 -0.97
CA ALA A 63 17.96 14.67 -1.44
C ALA A 63 18.64 13.54 -2.23
N ALA A 64 18.44 12.29 -1.81
CA ALA A 64 18.95 11.13 -2.54
C ALA A 64 18.24 10.91 -3.87
N LEU A 65 16.91 11.08 -3.93
CA LEU A 65 16.13 11.00 -5.15
C LEU A 65 16.49 12.10 -6.16
N HIS A 66 16.82 13.30 -5.68
CA HIS A 66 17.22 14.42 -6.53
C HIS A 66 18.71 14.39 -6.94
N ARG A 67 19.45 13.36 -6.57
CA ARG A 67 20.78 13.13 -7.17
C ARG A 67 20.64 12.99 -8.69
N PRO A 68 21.54 13.62 -9.48
CA PRO A 68 21.44 13.58 -10.94
C PRO A 68 21.29 12.16 -11.50
N GLY A 69 20.29 11.94 -12.33
CA GLY A 69 20.01 10.67 -12.99
C GLY A 69 19.21 9.64 -12.18
N VAL A 70 19.03 9.83 -10.86
CA VAL A 70 18.31 8.85 -10.01
C VAL A 70 16.85 8.76 -10.39
N LEU A 71 16.11 9.86 -10.36
CA LEU A 71 14.68 9.86 -10.72
C LEU A 71 14.43 9.34 -12.13
N VAL A 72 15.22 9.79 -13.10
CA VAL A 72 15.10 9.34 -14.49
C VAL A 72 15.27 7.82 -14.56
N ARG A 73 16.28 7.27 -13.91
CA ARG A 73 16.51 5.81 -13.89
C ARG A 73 15.38 5.06 -13.21
N LEU A 74 14.94 5.51 -12.03
CA LEU A 74 13.87 4.85 -11.28
C LEU A 74 12.55 4.86 -12.04
N VAL A 75 12.14 6.00 -12.61
CA VAL A 75 10.89 6.13 -13.36
C VAL A 75 10.93 5.33 -14.67
N SER A 76 12.11 5.13 -15.27
CA SER A 76 12.26 4.33 -16.50
C SER A 76 12.13 2.82 -16.26
N MET A 77 12.12 2.35 -15.03
CA MET A 77 11.86 0.94 -14.70
C MET A 77 10.37 0.60 -14.86
N ALA A 78 10.06 -0.66 -15.09
CA ALA A 78 8.67 -1.13 -15.08
C ALA A 78 8.04 -0.85 -13.70
N GLY A 79 6.95 -0.08 -13.66
CA GLY A 79 6.32 0.36 -12.42
C GLY A 79 7.12 1.42 -11.64
N GLY A 80 8.06 2.12 -12.29
CA GLY A 80 8.98 3.03 -11.63
C GLY A 80 8.32 4.24 -10.96
N GLU A 81 7.24 4.78 -11.56
CA GLU A 81 6.45 5.86 -10.94
C GLU A 81 5.88 5.38 -9.61
N ARG A 82 5.30 4.19 -9.62
CA ARG A 82 4.77 3.54 -8.42
C ARG A 82 5.85 3.33 -7.37
N TYR A 83 7.01 2.83 -7.78
CA TYR A 83 8.14 2.62 -6.88
C TYR A 83 8.58 3.92 -6.19
N VAL A 84 8.66 5.04 -6.92
CA VAL A 84 9.01 6.35 -6.34
C VAL A 84 7.92 6.84 -5.38
N THR A 85 6.64 6.65 -5.72
CA THR A 85 5.52 7.02 -4.85
C THR A 85 5.53 6.21 -3.55
N ASP A 86 5.71 4.89 -3.63
CA ASP A 86 5.80 4.00 -2.48
C ASP A 86 7.02 4.34 -1.60
N LEU A 87 8.18 4.62 -2.22
CA LEU A 87 9.38 5.04 -1.49
C LEU A 87 9.16 6.35 -0.70
N ARG A 88 8.47 7.32 -1.29
CA ARG A 88 8.09 8.55 -0.61
C ARG A 88 7.10 8.30 0.53
N GLN A 89 6.14 7.42 0.34
CA GLN A 89 5.19 7.06 1.39
C GLN A 89 5.91 6.39 2.59
N VAL A 90 6.81 5.46 2.32
CA VAL A 90 7.64 4.82 3.37
C VAL A 90 8.51 5.86 4.08
N ALA A 91 9.14 6.77 3.33
CA ALA A 91 9.97 7.83 3.89
C ALA A 91 9.17 8.77 4.80
N GLN A 92 7.93 9.09 4.44
CA GLN A 92 7.04 9.92 5.26
C GLN A 92 6.66 9.22 6.56
N LYS A 93 6.25 7.95 6.51
CA LYS A 93 5.93 7.16 7.71
C LYS A 93 7.14 7.00 8.63
N ALA A 94 8.29 6.68 8.05
CA ALA A 94 9.54 6.56 8.79
C ALA A 94 9.99 7.90 9.40
N HIS A 95 9.73 9.02 8.73
CA HIS A 95 10.02 10.35 9.27
C HIS A 95 9.19 10.66 10.53
N ILE A 96 7.88 10.37 10.48
CA ILE A 96 7.00 10.55 11.65
C ILE A 96 7.49 9.69 12.82
N ALA A 97 7.72 8.39 12.59
CA ALA A 97 8.22 7.48 13.62
C ALA A 97 9.59 7.90 14.19
N ALA A 98 10.48 8.37 13.33
CA ALA A 98 11.80 8.86 13.76
C ALA A 98 11.71 10.13 14.62
N CYS A 99 10.80 11.05 14.28
CA CYS A 99 10.58 12.27 15.06
C CYS A 99 9.95 11.95 16.43
N GLU A 100 8.92 11.10 16.47
CA GLU A 100 8.24 10.72 17.71
C GLU A 100 9.14 9.90 18.65
N GLY A 101 9.86 8.90 18.07
CA GLY A 101 10.75 8.01 18.81
C GLY A 101 12.17 8.57 19.01
N ARG A 102 12.49 9.74 18.45
CA ARG A 102 13.87 10.30 18.43
C ARG A 102 14.89 9.28 17.95
N LEU A 103 14.56 8.58 16.88
CA LEU A 103 15.37 7.49 16.36
C LEU A 103 16.57 8.03 15.57
N THR A 104 17.70 7.34 15.71
CA THR A 104 18.87 7.52 14.83
C THR A 104 18.57 6.95 13.43
N ALA A 105 19.43 7.21 12.45
CA ALA A 105 19.25 6.68 11.09
C ALA A 105 19.27 5.15 11.08
N THR A 106 20.17 4.53 11.85
CA THR A 106 20.25 3.07 11.99
C THR A 106 19.01 2.50 12.69
N ALA A 107 18.51 3.13 13.76
CA ALA A 107 17.30 2.71 14.45
C ALA A 107 16.07 2.85 13.57
N THR A 108 15.98 3.90 12.77
CA THR A 108 14.90 4.07 11.78
C THR A 108 14.93 2.97 10.71
N ALA A 109 16.12 2.59 10.24
CA ALA A 109 16.26 1.47 9.30
C ALA A 109 15.81 0.13 9.93
N ALA A 110 16.06 -0.08 11.22
CA ALA A 110 15.56 -1.26 11.95
C ALA A 110 14.04 -1.22 12.09
N TRP A 111 13.46 -0.07 12.45
CA TRP A 111 12.02 0.12 12.51
C TRP A 111 11.33 -0.18 11.17
N ILE A 112 11.87 0.31 10.03
CA ILE A 112 11.31 0.01 8.71
C ILE A 112 11.28 -1.51 8.45
N ARG A 113 12.35 -2.25 8.82
CA ARG A 113 12.38 -3.71 8.65
C ARG A 113 11.36 -4.43 9.52
N GLU A 114 11.16 -3.95 10.74
CA GLU A 114 10.14 -4.47 11.65
C GLU A 114 8.74 -4.26 11.06
N GLN A 115 8.45 -3.05 10.56
CA GLN A 115 7.17 -2.78 9.89
C GLN A 115 6.94 -3.66 8.67
N GLN A 116 7.98 -3.96 7.89
CA GLN A 116 7.86 -4.88 6.75
C GLN A 116 7.48 -6.31 7.16
N GLN A 117 7.89 -6.75 8.36
CA GLN A 117 7.53 -8.06 8.89
C GLN A 117 6.11 -8.10 9.48
N LEU A 118 5.64 -6.96 9.99
CA LEU A 118 4.32 -6.81 10.58
C LEU A 118 3.24 -6.46 9.56
N ALA A 119 3.62 -5.88 8.42
CA ALA A 119 2.68 -5.45 7.39
C ALA A 119 1.96 -6.65 6.77
N GLY A 120 0.67 -6.78 7.09
CA GLY A 120 -0.27 -7.57 6.31
C GLY A 120 -0.63 -6.83 5.01
N ASP A 121 -1.38 -7.51 4.12
CA ASP A 121 -1.78 -6.99 2.80
C ASP A 121 -2.77 -5.78 2.85
N ASP A 122 -3.21 -5.35 4.04
CA ASP A 122 -4.34 -4.41 4.23
C ASP A 122 -3.94 -2.92 4.36
N GLU A 123 -2.69 -2.52 4.15
CA GLU A 123 -2.33 -1.10 4.23
C GLU A 123 -2.77 -0.33 2.99
N PRO A 124 -3.55 0.78 3.15
CA PRO A 124 -3.99 1.58 2.01
C PRO A 124 -2.79 2.19 1.27
N ARG A 125 -2.64 1.83 0.01
CA ARG A 125 -1.59 2.35 -0.87
C ARG A 125 -2.05 3.67 -1.50
N ARG A 126 -1.12 4.63 -1.64
CA ARG A 126 -1.41 5.84 -2.40
C ARG A 126 -1.62 5.52 -3.88
N LEU A 127 -2.58 6.18 -4.50
CA LEU A 127 -2.79 6.11 -5.95
C LEU A 127 -1.71 6.95 -6.66
N ASP A 128 -1.18 6.45 -7.76
CA ASP A 128 -0.12 7.12 -8.52
C ASP A 128 -0.66 8.25 -9.42
N SER A 129 -1.88 8.12 -9.92
CA SER A 129 -2.60 9.18 -10.62
C SER A 129 -4.10 8.91 -10.66
N ASP A 130 -4.91 10.00 -10.60
CA ASP A 130 -6.37 9.93 -10.65
C ASP A 130 -6.93 9.67 -12.06
N GLN A 131 -6.11 9.66 -13.10
CA GLN A 131 -6.62 9.86 -14.46
C GLN A 131 -7.00 8.58 -15.22
N GLN A 132 -6.57 7.37 -14.84
CA GLN A 132 -6.91 6.13 -15.57
C GLN A 132 -6.85 4.87 -14.70
N ALA A 133 -7.14 4.96 -13.43
CA ALA A 133 -7.12 3.79 -12.55
C ALA A 133 -8.47 3.07 -12.54
N VAL A 134 -8.45 1.73 -12.59
CA VAL A 134 -9.61 0.92 -12.22
C VAL A 134 -9.65 0.83 -10.70
N ILE A 135 -10.72 1.34 -10.12
CA ILE A 135 -10.90 1.34 -8.66
C ILE A 135 -11.66 0.05 -8.30
N ILE A 136 -11.07 -0.76 -7.45
CA ILE A 136 -11.72 -1.96 -6.90
C ILE A 136 -12.13 -1.63 -5.46
N MET A 137 -13.43 -1.75 -5.19
CA MET A 137 -13.99 -1.45 -3.87
C MET A 137 -15.23 -2.31 -3.61
N THR A 138 -15.66 -2.36 -2.36
CA THR A 138 -16.91 -3.02 -2.00
C THR A 138 -18.11 -2.13 -2.35
N ILE A 139 -19.30 -2.74 -2.51
CA ILE A 139 -20.56 -2.00 -2.73
C ILE A 139 -20.84 -1.01 -1.59
N HIS A 140 -20.46 -1.38 -0.35
CA HIS A 140 -20.65 -0.50 0.81
C HIS A 140 -19.75 0.72 0.76
N GLU A 141 -18.50 0.59 0.31
CA GLU A 141 -17.56 1.71 0.14
C GLU A 141 -17.98 2.61 -1.03
N ALA A 142 -18.59 2.03 -2.07
CA ALA A 142 -19.08 2.78 -3.23
C ALA A 142 -20.35 3.59 -2.96
N LYS A 143 -21.01 3.39 -1.81
CA LYS A 143 -22.26 4.08 -1.48
C LYS A 143 -22.11 5.61 -1.52
N GLY A 144 -22.87 6.24 -2.41
CA GLY A 144 -22.86 7.69 -2.61
C GLY A 144 -21.80 8.19 -3.61
N LEU A 145 -21.02 7.29 -4.20
CA LEU A 145 -20.07 7.61 -5.28
C LEU A 145 -20.70 7.33 -6.64
N GLY A 146 -20.30 8.10 -7.67
CA GLY A 146 -20.72 7.90 -9.05
C GLY A 146 -19.52 7.60 -9.94
N PHE A 147 -19.62 6.56 -10.79
CA PHE A 147 -18.58 6.14 -11.71
C PHE A 147 -19.14 6.07 -13.14
N PRO A 148 -18.34 6.49 -14.17
CA PRO A 148 -18.76 6.40 -15.57
C PRO A 148 -19.02 4.96 -16.03
N VAL A 149 -18.27 4.00 -15.51
CA VAL A 149 -18.39 2.56 -15.80
C VAL A 149 -18.28 1.80 -14.48
N VAL A 150 -19.22 0.87 -14.24
CA VAL A 150 -19.22 -0.01 -13.07
C VAL A 150 -19.24 -1.46 -13.56
N LEU A 151 -18.33 -2.28 -13.05
CA LEU A 151 -18.27 -3.71 -13.31
C LEU A 151 -18.59 -4.45 -12.00
N LEU A 152 -19.60 -5.31 -12.04
CA LEU A 152 -20.04 -6.13 -10.90
C LEU A 152 -19.89 -7.62 -11.29
N PRO A 153 -18.69 -8.19 -11.16
CA PRO A 153 -18.37 -9.52 -11.70
C PRO A 153 -19.15 -10.66 -11.05
N ASP A 154 -19.55 -10.52 -9.79
CA ASP A 154 -20.15 -11.61 -8.99
C ASP A 154 -21.64 -11.40 -8.68
N ILE A 155 -22.29 -10.43 -9.31
CA ILE A 155 -23.71 -10.12 -9.02
C ILE A 155 -24.65 -11.28 -9.38
N THR A 156 -24.25 -12.17 -10.28
CA THR A 156 -25.01 -13.34 -10.71
C THR A 156 -24.76 -14.59 -9.86
N ASN A 157 -23.77 -14.54 -8.98
CA ASN A 157 -23.44 -15.67 -8.10
C ASN A 157 -24.29 -15.65 -6.83
N GLY A 158 -25.61 -15.58 -6.97
CA GLY A 158 -26.63 -15.82 -5.93
C GLY A 158 -26.13 -15.61 -4.50
N TRP A 159 -25.76 -14.36 -4.14
CA TRP A 159 -25.47 -14.02 -2.77
C TRP A 159 -26.79 -13.89 -2.02
N ALA A 160 -27.38 -15.02 -1.66
CA ALA A 160 -28.45 -15.01 -0.66
C ALA A 160 -27.78 -14.71 0.70
N PRO A 161 -28.07 -13.57 1.33
CA PRO A 161 -27.64 -13.36 2.70
C PRO A 161 -28.17 -14.52 3.52
N LYS A 162 -27.30 -15.22 4.26
CA LYS A 162 -27.74 -16.19 5.27
C LYS A 162 -28.52 -15.40 6.32
N GLN A 163 -29.82 -15.21 6.08
CA GLN A 163 -30.68 -14.60 7.07
C GLN A 163 -30.66 -15.47 8.33
N SER A 164 -30.45 -14.82 9.45
CA SER A 164 -30.62 -15.44 10.76
C SER A 164 -32.07 -15.96 10.82
N ILE A 165 -32.26 -17.27 10.81
CA ILE A 165 -33.52 -17.97 10.88
C ILE A 165 -34.36 -17.56 12.12
N ASN A 166 -33.79 -16.76 13.01
CA ASN A 166 -34.34 -16.31 14.31
C ASN A 166 -34.96 -14.90 14.30
N GLY A 167 -34.96 -14.18 13.16
CA GLY A 167 -35.56 -12.84 13.06
C GLY A 167 -36.93 -12.81 12.36
N PRO A 168 -37.63 -11.66 12.33
CA PRO A 168 -38.87 -11.48 11.53
C PRO A 168 -38.56 -11.71 10.04
N ILE A 169 -39.47 -12.42 9.34
CA ILE A 169 -39.35 -12.67 7.91
C ILE A 169 -40.38 -11.84 7.17
N VAL A 170 -39.97 -11.21 6.10
CA VAL A 170 -40.84 -10.39 5.24
C VAL A 170 -40.83 -10.97 3.84
N TRP A 171 -41.99 -11.19 3.27
CA TRP A 171 -42.16 -11.60 1.86
C TRP A 171 -43.38 -10.93 1.23
N HIS A 172 -43.55 -11.11 -0.07
CA HIS A 172 -44.71 -10.63 -0.80
C HIS A 172 -45.64 -11.78 -1.14
N ASP A 173 -46.93 -11.67 -0.75
CA ASP A 173 -48.00 -12.51 -1.21
C ASP A 173 -48.82 -11.69 -2.24
N GLY A 174 -48.43 -11.79 -3.48
CA GLY A 174 -48.96 -10.95 -4.56
C GLY A 174 -48.61 -9.48 -4.34
N GLN A 175 -49.64 -8.63 -4.10
CA GLN A 175 -49.42 -7.20 -3.83
C GLN A 175 -49.31 -6.86 -2.32
N ARG A 176 -49.38 -7.84 -1.45
CA ARG A 176 -49.37 -7.62 0.00
C ARG A 176 -48.00 -7.98 0.58
N ARG A 177 -47.45 -7.04 1.32
CA ARG A 177 -46.26 -7.30 2.13
C ARG A 177 -46.69 -8.01 3.42
N VAL A 178 -46.17 -9.20 3.65
CA VAL A 178 -46.43 -10.04 4.83
C VAL A 178 -45.21 -10.04 5.72
N LEU A 179 -45.45 -9.94 7.02
CA LEU A 179 -44.41 -10.00 8.06
C LEU A 179 -44.70 -11.16 8.99
N ASP A 180 -43.86 -12.18 9.00
CA ASP A 180 -43.91 -13.25 10.00
C ASP A 180 -43.00 -12.91 11.18
N ILE A 181 -43.61 -12.84 12.35
CA ILE A 181 -42.94 -12.60 13.64
C ILE A 181 -42.89 -13.87 14.51
N SER A 182 -43.36 -15.00 14.00
CA SER A 182 -43.34 -16.27 14.73
C SER A 182 -41.92 -16.78 14.91
N SER A 183 -41.64 -17.42 16.03
CA SER A 183 -40.30 -17.95 16.29
C SER A 183 -40.16 -19.43 15.87
N GLN A 184 -41.24 -20.17 15.74
CA GLN A 184 -41.28 -21.60 15.37
C GLN A 184 -42.66 -22.01 14.81
N GLY A 185 -42.71 -23.07 13.99
CA GLY A 185 -43.94 -23.68 13.52
C GLY A 185 -43.99 -23.90 12.01
N THR A 186 -45.09 -24.54 11.51
CA THR A 186 -45.31 -24.84 10.10
C THR A 186 -45.39 -23.55 9.28
N ASP A 187 -46.00 -22.51 9.84
CA ASP A 187 -46.14 -21.21 9.18
C ASP A 187 -44.78 -20.55 8.94
N ARG A 188 -43.82 -20.79 9.83
CA ARG A 188 -42.45 -20.31 9.67
C ARG A 188 -41.73 -20.94 8.49
N SER A 189 -41.97 -22.24 8.24
CA SER A 189 -41.39 -22.94 7.09
C SER A 189 -41.88 -22.38 5.78
N ILE A 190 -43.19 -22.10 5.71
CA ILE A 190 -43.85 -21.49 4.54
C ILE A 190 -43.32 -20.08 4.30
N ALA A 191 -43.17 -19.30 5.37
CA ALA A 191 -42.61 -17.94 5.27
C ALA A 191 -41.15 -17.91 4.76
N ILE A 192 -40.33 -18.88 5.18
CA ILE A 192 -38.96 -19.02 4.69
C ILE A 192 -38.94 -19.36 3.21
N GLU A 193 -39.75 -20.35 2.79
CA GLU A 193 -39.81 -20.81 1.40
C GLU A 193 -40.32 -19.68 0.48
N SER A 194 -41.36 -18.95 0.88
CA SER A 194 -41.92 -17.84 0.12
C SER A 194 -40.91 -16.65 0.02
N HIS A 195 -40.17 -16.38 1.08
CA HIS A 195 -39.12 -15.33 1.07
C HIS A 195 -37.96 -15.71 0.15
N GLU A 196 -37.52 -16.96 0.17
CA GLU A 196 -36.49 -17.46 -0.73
C GLU A 196 -36.92 -17.46 -2.21
N GLU A 197 -38.22 -17.65 -2.49
CA GLU A 197 -38.75 -17.53 -3.84
C GLU A 197 -38.81 -16.09 -4.32
N ASP A 198 -39.21 -15.15 -3.47
CA ASP A 198 -39.21 -13.71 -3.77
C ASP A 198 -37.77 -13.22 -4.10
N GLU A 199 -36.76 -13.61 -3.31
CA GLU A 199 -35.36 -13.21 -3.53
C GLU A 199 -34.76 -13.84 -4.81
N ARG A 200 -35.29 -14.99 -5.28
CA ARG A 200 -34.83 -15.59 -6.55
C ARG A 200 -35.51 -14.99 -7.78
N GLY A 201 -36.59 -14.26 -7.59
CA GLY A 201 -37.39 -13.65 -8.66
C GLY A 201 -37.02 -12.21 -8.98
N GLU A 202 -36.21 -11.56 -8.10
CA GLU A 202 -35.63 -10.22 -8.32
C GLU A 202 -34.24 -10.31 -8.95
#